data_1f2b8b97e3cabe78451a394c48cb4ca9
#
_entry.id   1f2b8b97e3cabe78451a394c48cb4ca9
#
_cell.length_a   1.000
_cell.length_b   1.000
_cell.length_c   1.000
_cell.angle_alpha   90.00
_cell.angle_beta   90.00
_cell.angle_gamma   90.00
#
_symmetry.space_group_name_H-M   'P 1'
#
loop_
_entity.id
_entity.type
_entity.pdbx_description
1 polymer ?
#
loop_
_entity_poly.entity_id
_entity_poly.type
_entity_poly.pdbx_seq_one_letter_code
_entity_poly.pdbx_strand_id
1 'polypeptide(L)'
;MRIQLENIGKIHQTQIDLNGITAIAGENNTGKSTVGKALFCIFNSFYHLNQKIRLARREMIAKAVYDSFNKFNSDTGYSIYSTNVADAILQNKNQYLIEGQEQALTNLLRYNLYDSWTVTRANAPVITLELVQNMSGRIKQVLDIPEEQTFIRVLENTLKQEFSSKVMNFHHSHDIGKIALQIKNKTLQMYIKNNKITQAKNLLELQTQAIYLDDPFVLDELELKSQGLFGEQMQYSDSVTHRGHLKNLLKAETTSQNVETAMKQIVADTKLKKILTKINSVCDFDMKKADDALADSFVFLEGTHQLSAENISTGLKTFIILKRLLYTGYLEENGLLILDEPEVHLHPQWQILFAEIIVLLQKEFGMHILLTTHSPYFLRAIEVYSAKYHIADKCKYYLADIKNGDAFFEDVTTQTNKIYKKLVLPFENLQRTIYSEK
;
A
#
# COMPACT_ATOMS: atom_id res chain seq x y z
N MET A 1 -13.41 2.01 -12.80
CA MET A 1 -12.98 0.83 -12.00
C MET A 1 -14.16 0.42 -11.12
N ARG A 2 -14.32 -0.87 -10.80
CA ARG A 2 -15.46 -1.38 -10.01
C ARG A 2 -14.99 -2.48 -9.07
N ILE A 3 -15.35 -2.40 -7.80
CA ILE A 3 -15.12 -3.45 -6.81
C ILE A 3 -16.45 -4.14 -6.45
N GLN A 4 -16.42 -5.45 -6.32
CA GLN A 4 -17.52 -6.28 -5.83
C GLN A 4 -17.02 -7.07 -4.61
N LEU A 5 -17.78 -7.05 -3.54
CA LEU A 5 -17.50 -7.79 -2.31
C LEU A 5 -18.74 -8.63 -1.96
N GLU A 6 -18.53 -9.91 -1.68
CA GLU A 6 -19.56 -10.84 -1.23
C GLU A 6 -19.03 -11.58 0.01
N ASN A 7 -19.75 -11.55 1.10
CA ASN A 7 -19.42 -12.21 2.39
C ASN A 7 -18.03 -11.81 2.94
N ILE A 8 -17.68 -10.51 2.89
CA ILE A 8 -16.40 -9.96 3.36
C ILE A 8 -16.63 -8.97 4.51
N GLY A 9 -15.98 -9.18 5.65
CA GLY A 9 -16.15 -8.36 6.86
C GLY A 9 -17.62 -8.34 7.32
N LYS A 10 -18.27 -7.17 7.33
CA LYS A 10 -19.72 -7.04 7.56
C LYS A 10 -20.56 -7.05 6.29
N ILE A 11 -19.92 -7.03 5.15
CA ILE A 11 -20.61 -6.89 3.88
C ILE A 11 -21.11 -8.25 3.43
N HIS A 12 -22.44 -8.38 3.25
CA HIS A 12 -23.01 -9.55 2.63
C HIS A 12 -22.82 -9.49 1.10
N GLN A 13 -23.26 -8.41 0.47
CA GLN A 13 -23.05 -8.19 -0.97
C GLN A 13 -23.04 -6.70 -1.27
N THR A 14 -22.04 -6.25 -2.06
CA THR A 14 -22.02 -4.88 -2.59
C THR A 14 -21.25 -4.78 -3.89
N GLN A 15 -21.56 -3.73 -4.65
CA GLN A 15 -20.83 -3.31 -5.83
C GLN A 15 -20.64 -1.80 -5.78
N ILE A 16 -19.41 -1.35 -5.90
CA ILE A 16 -19.04 0.07 -5.83
C ILE A 16 -18.24 0.45 -7.07
N ASP A 17 -18.72 1.46 -7.77
CA ASP A 17 -18.05 2.08 -8.89
C ASP A 17 -17.10 3.17 -8.41
N LEU A 18 -15.83 3.03 -8.77
CA LEU A 18 -14.76 3.96 -8.43
C LEU A 18 -14.41 4.77 -9.67
N ASN A 19 -14.91 6.01 -9.73
CA ASN A 19 -14.66 6.92 -10.84
C ASN A 19 -14.37 8.32 -10.30
N GLY A 20 -13.10 8.73 -10.37
CA GLY A 20 -12.67 9.99 -9.75
C GLY A 20 -12.86 9.92 -8.22
N ILE A 21 -13.80 10.66 -7.65
CA ILE A 21 -14.09 10.66 -6.20
C ILE A 21 -15.29 9.76 -5.93
N THR A 22 -15.12 8.78 -5.04
CA THR A 22 -16.20 7.91 -4.55
C THR A 22 -16.33 8.10 -3.05
N ALA A 23 -17.41 8.69 -2.61
CA ALA A 23 -17.73 8.93 -1.21
C ALA A 23 -18.70 7.88 -0.68
N ILE A 24 -18.33 7.21 0.41
CA ILE A 24 -19.20 6.29 1.14
C ILE A 24 -19.54 6.95 2.47
N ALA A 25 -20.80 7.35 2.63
CA ALA A 25 -21.29 7.96 3.86
C ALA A 25 -22.21 6.99 4.62
N GLY A 26 -22.22 7.06 5.94
CA GLY A 26 -23.07 6.23 6.78
C GLY A 26 -22.59 6.19 8.22
N GLU A 27 -23.38 5.58 9.09
CA GLU A 27 -23.06 5.43 10.52
C GLU A 27 -21.79 4.56 10.74
N ASN A 28 -21.27 4.61 11.97
CA ASN A 28 -20.14 3.77 12.34
C ASN A 28 -20.53 2.29 12.24
N ASN A 29 -19.51 1.44 11.99
CA ASN A 29 -19.67 -0.02 11.93
C ASN A 29 -20.56 -0.53 10.76
N THR A 30 -20.75 0.26 9.70
CA THR A 30 -21.50 -0.10 8.48
C THR A 30 -20.64 -0.70 7.38
N GLY A 31 -19.40 -1.12 7.69
CA GLY A 31 -18.50 -1.79 6.72
C GLY A 31 -17.79 -0.86 5.73
N LYS A 32 -17.84 0.47 5.91
CA LYS A 32 -17.18 1.46 5.02
C LYS A 32 -15.68 1.15 4.84
N SER A 33 -14.94 1.02 5.94
CA SER A 33 -13.49 0.72 5.93
C SER A 33 -13.15 -0.63 5.29
N THR A 34 -14.09 -1.60 5.28
CA THR A 34 -13.89 -2.91 4.63
C THR A 34 -13.62 -2.77 3.14
N VAL A 35 -14.29 -1.83 2.47
CA VAL A 35 -14.09 -1.55 1.04
C VAL A 35 -12.68 -1.01 0.79
N GLY A 36 -12.25 -0.04 1.60
CA GLY A 36 -10.91 0.54 1.52
C GLY A 36 -9.81 -0.51 1.76
N LYS A 37 -9.97 -1.33 2.81
CA LYS A 37 -9.03 -2.42 3.13
C LYS A 37 -8.92 -3.45 2.02
N ALA A 38 -10.04 -3.86 1.42
CA ALA A 38 -10.02 -4.79 0.29
C ALA A 38 -9.30 -4.21 -0.94
N LEU A 39 -9.53 -2.95 -1.28
CA LEU A 39 -8.82 -2.25 -2.35
C LEU A 39 -7.33 -2.13 -2.05
N PHE A 40 -6.96 -1.72 -0.83
CA PHE A 40 -5.57 -1.65 -0.40
C PHE A 40 -4.86 -3.01 -0.58
N CYS A 41 -5.46 -4.09 -0.09
CA CYS A 41 -4.88 -5.43 -0.21
C CYS A 41 -4.62 -5.81 -1.66
N ILE A 42 -5.59 -5.57 -2.55
CA ILE A 42 -5.43 -5.90 -3.98
C ILE A 42 -4.33 -5.05 -4.61
N PHE A 43 -4.43 -3.72 -4.49
CA PHE A 43 -3.50 -2.82 -5.17
C PHE A 43 -2.06 -3.07 -4.72
N ASN A 44 -1.79 -3.15 -3.43
CA ASN A 44 -0.43 -3.26 -2.92
C ASN A 44 0.15 -4.68 -3.03
N SER A 45 -0.71 -5.72 -3.09
CA SER A 45 -0.26 -7.08 -3.42
C SER A 45 0.15 -7.22 -4.88
N PHE A 46 -0.53 -6.55 -5.81
CA PHE A 46 -0.29 -6.67 -7.25
C PHE A 46 0.55 -5.54 -7.86
N TYR A 47 0.92 -4.55 -7.06
CA TYR A 47 1.79 -3.45 -7.48
C TYR A 47 3.20 -3.94 -7.83
N HIS A 48 3.58 -3.79 -9.10
CA HIS A 48 4.87 -4.27 -9.65
C HIS A 48 5.23 -5.71 -9.25
N LEU A 49 4.23 -6.58 -9.18
CA LEU A 49 4.39 -7.91 -8.60
C LEU A 49 5.38 -8.78 -9.37
N ASN A 50 5.39 -8.72 -10.71
CA ASN A 50 6.35 -9.47 -11.52
C ASN A 50 7.79 -9.04 -11.22
N GLN A 51 8.03 -7.75 -11.04
CA GLN A 51 9.34 -7.24 -10.64
C GLN A 51 9.73 -7.72 -9.23
N LYS A 52 8.80 -7.66 -8.27
CA LYS A 52 9.02 -8.16 -6.89
C LYS A 52 9.34 -9.66 -6.89
N ILE A 53 8.64 -10.47 -7.68
CA ILE A 53 8.92 -11.92 -7.81
C ILE A 53 10.30 -12.14 -8.42
N ARG A 54 10.67 -11.39 -9.44
CA ARG A 54 11.99 -11.50 -10.05
C ARG A 54 13.10 -11.17 -9.05
N LEU A 55 12.95 -10.11 -8.26
CA LEU A 55 13.91 -9.75 -7.22
C LEU A 55 13.98 -10.81 -6.13
N ALA A 56 12.85 -11.31 -5.64
CA ALA A 56 12.80 -12.37 -4.64
C ALA A 56 13.48 -13.67 -5.16
N ARG A 57 13.21 -14.08 -6.40
CA ARG A 57 13.88 -15.21 -7.03
C ARG A 57 15.39 -14.98 -7.11
N ARG A 58 15.84 -13.78 -7.48
CA ARG A 58 17.25 -13.40 -7.52
C ARG A 58 17.92 -13.60 -6.15
N GLU A 59 17.31 -13.09 -5.09
CA GLU A 59 17.83 -13.23 -3.74
C GLU A 59 17.87 -14.70 -3.27
N MET A 60 16.81 -15.46 -3.53
CA MET A 60 16.75 -16.88 -3.19
C MET A 60 17.79 -17.70 -3.94
N ILE A 61 18.01 -17.44 -5.23
CA ILE A 61 19.04 -18.09 -6.03
C ILE A 61 20.43 -17.69 -5.51
N ALA A 62 20.68 -16.40 -5.27
CA ALA A 62 21.94 -15.92 -4.73
C ALA A 62 22.26 -16.58 -3.38
N LYS A 63 21.27 -16.69 -2.50
CA LYS A 63 21.40 -17.41 -1.23
C LYS A 63 21.71 -18.90 -1.44
N ALA A 64 20.99 -19.59 -2.33
CA ALA A 64 21.24 -21.00 -2.63
C ALA A 64 22.65 -21.22 -3.17
N VAL A 65 23.16 -20.30 -4.02
CA VAL A 65 24.53 -20.31 -4.52
C VAL A 65 25.53 -20.12 -3.38
N TYR A 66 25.36 -19.10 -2.57
CA TYR A 66 26.23 -18.77 -1.44
C TYR A 66 26.31 -19.91 -0.42
N ASP A 67 25.16 -20.39 0.05
CA ASP A 67 25.08 -21.46 1.04
C ASP A 67 25.71 -22.77 0.51
N SER A 68 25.43 -23.11 -0.75
CA SER A 68 25.99 -24.31 -1.36
C SER A 68 27.49 -24.19 -1.56
N PHE A 69 28.00 -23.03 -1.99
CA PHE A 69 29.42 -22.79 -2.13
C PHE A 69 30.17 -22.87 -0.81
N ASN A 70 29.68 -22.18 0.22
CA ASN A 70 30.32 -22.13 1.54
C ASN A 70 30.34 -23.49 2.24
N LYS A 71 29.34 -24.35 2.03
CA LYS A 71 29.32 -25.71 2.58
C LYS A 71 30.56 -26.52 2.21
N PHE A 72 31.11 -26.27 1.03
CA PHE A 72 32.30 -27.00 0.50
C PHE A 72 33.60 -26.19 0.55
N ASN A 73 33.53 -24.87 0.82
CA ASN A 73 34.65 -23.96 0.66
C ASN A 73 34.85 -23.01 1.85
N SER A 74 34.27 -23.28 3.03
CA SER A 74 34.39 -22.43 4.22
C SER A 74 35.84 -22.11 4.62
N ASP A 75 36.77 -23.09 4.39
CA ASP A 75 38.14 -23.01 4.86
C ASP A 75 39.14 -22.65 3.73
N THR A 76 38.64 -22.33 2.54
CA THR A 76 39.52 -22.06 1.37
C THR A 76 39.97 -20.60 1.27
N GLY A 77 39.34 -19.68 1.98
CA GLY A 77 39.59 -18.24 1.85
C GLY A 77 39.04 -17.61 0.56
N TYR A 78 38.23 -18.36 -0.19
CA TYR A 78 37.52 -17.87 -1.37
C TYR A 78 36.06 -17.62 -1.05
N SER A 79 35.48 -16.66 -1.76
CA SER A 79 34.05 -16.39 -1.75
C SER A 79 33.50 -16.26 -3.16
N ILE A 80 32.18 -16.09 -3.32
CA ILE A 80 31.52 -16.04 -4.62
C ILE A 80 30.58 -14.85 -4.75
N TYR A 81 30.61 -14.16 -5.90
CA TYR A 81 29.63 -13.14 -6.27
C TYR A 81 28.28 -13.80 -6.62
N SER A 82 27.59 -14.28 -5.60
CA SER A 82 26.36 -15.07 -5.74
C SER A 82 25.23 -14.31 -6.46
N THR A 83 25.15 -12.99 -6.31
CA THR A 83 24.19 -12.14 -7.02
C THR A 83 24.44 -12.09 -8.52
N ASN A 84 25.71 -12.04 -8.97
CA ASN A 84 26.06 -12.08 -10.39
C ASN A 84 25.69 -13.42 -11.01
N VAL A 85 25.93 -14.51 -10.27
CA VAL A 85 25.53 -15.86 -10.69
C VAL A 85 24.01 -15.96 -10.82
N ALA A 86 23.25 -15.42 -9.86
CA ALA A 86 21.80 -15.39 -9.90
C ALA A 86 21.27 -14.59 -11.11
N ASP A 87 21.87 -13.43 -11.40
CA ASP A 87 21.49 -12.60 -12.55
C ASP A 87 21.73 -13.34 -13.89
N ALA A 88 22.88 -13.98 -14.05
CA ALA A 88 23.17 -14.76 -15.25
C ALA A 88 22.17 -15.92 -15.44
N ILE A 89 21.83 -16.65 -14.37
CA ILE A 89 20.86 -17.75 -14.42
C ILE A 89 19.46 -17.23 -14.77
N LEU A 90 19.02 -16.12 -14.20
CA LEU A 90 17.70 -15.52 -14.49
C LEU A 90 17.60 -14.97 -15.92
N GLN A 91 18.73 -14.55 -16.51
CA GLN A 91 18.78 -14.13 -17.92
C GLN A 91 18.67 -15.31 -18.88
N ASN A 92 19.34 -16.42 -18.58
CA ASN A 92 19.38 -17.59 -19.46
C ASN A 92 19.43 -18.92 -18.70
N LYS A 93 18.30 -19.29 -18.03
CA LYS A 93 18.20 -20.53 -17.27
C LYS A 93 18.55 -21.79 -18.08
N ASN A 94 18.18 -21.82 -19.35
CA ASN A 94 18.38 -22.98 -20.22
C ASN A 94 19.87 -23.21 -20.57
N GLN A 95 20.73 -22.21 -20.39
CA GLN A 95 22.18 -22.35 -20.60
C GLN A 95 22.87 -23.00 -19.40
N TYR A 96 22.39 -22.72 -18.18
CA TYR A 96 23.13 -23.06 -16.96
C TYR A 96 22.52 -24.23 -16.17
N LEU A 97 21.27 -24.60 -16.45
CA LEU A 97 20.54 -25.59 -15.67
C LEU A 97 20.09 -26.83 -16.48
N ILE A 98 20.80 -27.13 -17.60
CA ILE A 98 20.58 -28.35 -18.39
C ILE A 98 21.13 -29.54 -17.59
N GLU A 99 20.30 -30.57 -17.42
CA GLU A 99 20.70 -31.80 -16.77
C GLU A 99 21.74 -32.56 -17.62
N GLY A 100 22.82 -32.99 -16.98
CA GLY A 100 23.96 -33.62 -17.67
C GLY A 100 24.90 -32.64 -18.38
N GLN A 101 24.71 -31.34 -18.29
CA GLN A 101 25.56 -30.30 -18.87
C GLN A 101 26.01 -29.28 -17.82
N GLU A 102 26.59 -29.78 -16.73
CA GLU A 102 27.00 -28.97 -15.57
C GLU A 102 28.20 -28.05 -15.85
N GLN A 103 28.88 -28.23 -17.01
CA GLN A 103 30.08 -27.47 -17.33
C GLN A 103 29.83 -25.96 -17.45
N ALA A 104 28.67 -25.55 -17.98
CA ALA A 104 28.32 -24.14 -18.13
C ALA A 104 28.16 -23.46 -16.76
N LEU A 105 27.49 -24.12 -15.83
CA LEU A 105 27.34 -23.63 -14.45
C LEU A 105 28.68 -23.63 -13.72
N THR A 106 29.49 -24.67 -13.88
CA THR A 106 30.86 -24.75 -13.34
C THR A 106 31.73 -23.56 -13.79
N ASN A 107 31.68 -23.22 -15.07
CA ASN A 107 32.44 -22.09 -15.62
C ASN A 107 31.91 -20.76 -15.07
N LEU A 108 30.59 -20.61 -14.95
CA LEU A 108 29.97 -19.42 -14.36
C LEU A 108 30.41 -19.23 -12.91
N LEU A 109 30.46 -20.31 -12.11
CA LEU A 109 30.93 -20.26 -10.73
C LEU A 109 32.39 -19.84 -10.65
N ARG A 110 33.25 -20.47 -11.45
CA ARG A 110 34.70 -20.12 -11.51
C ARG A 110 34.94 -18.66 -11.86
N TYR A 111 34.19 -18.13 -12.82
CA TYR A 111 34.31 -16.73 -13.24
C TYR A 111 33.90 -15.74 -12.12
N ASN A 112 33.01 -16.14 -11.22
CA ASN A 112 32.50 -15.30 -10.13
C ASN A 112 33.21 -15.56 -8.78
N LEU A 113 34.34 -16.23 -8.74
CA LEU A 113 35.14 -16.38 -7.52
C LEU A 113 35.97 -15.13 -7.25
N TYR A 114 36.13 -14.82 -5.97
CA TYR A 114 37.06 -13.78 -5.50
C TYR A 114 37.71 -14.18 -4.18
N ASP A 115 38.87 -13.59 -3.90
CA ASP A 115 39.56 -13.78 -2.63
C ASP A 115 38.80 -13.06 -1.49
N SER A 116 38.55 -13.76 -0.44
CA SER A 116 38.10 -13.18 0.81
C SER A 116 39.29 -12.71 1.64
N TRP A 117 39.40 -11.43 1.90
CA TRP A 117 40.56 -10.78 2.59
C TRP A 117 40.78 -11.24 4.05
N THR A 118 39.93 -12.12 4.58
CA THR A 118 39.90 -12.48 5.99
C THR A 118 40.60 -13.77 6.35
N VAL A 119 41.05 -14.57 5.37
CA VAL A 119 41.68 -15.87 5.62
C VAL A 119 42.95 -16.02 4.82
N THR A 120 44.05 -16.51 5.45
CA THR A 120 45.26 -16.93 4.76
C THR A 120 44.92 -18.08 3.81
N ARG A 121 45.25 -17.94 2.52
CA ARG A 121 45.02 -18.96 1.49
C ARG A 121 45.61 -20.30 1.90
N ALA A 122 44.78 -21.24 2.31
CA ALA A 122 45.22 -22.56 2.66
C ALA A 122 45.06 -23.53 1.47
N ASN A 123 43.96 -23.43 0.70
CA ASN A 123 43.63 -24.36 -0.37
C ASN A 123 42.93 -23.67 -1.55
N ALA A 124 43.02 -24.26 -2.75
CA ALA A 124 42.25 -23.81 -3.90
C ALA A 124 40.75 -24.08 -3.72
N PRO A 125 39.87 -23.25 -4.31
CA PRO A 125 38.42 -23.45 -4.17
C PRO A 125 37.98 -24.76 -4.86
N VAL A 126 37.17 -25.54 -4.18
CA VAL A 126 36.70 -26.85 -4.66
C VAL A 126 35.33 -26.66 -5.33
N ILE A 127 35.29 -26.87 -6.66
CA ILE A 127 34.03 -26.91 -7.43
C ILE A 127 33.88 -28.35 -7.95
N THR A 128 33.24 -29.19 -7.12
CA THR A 128 32.94 -30.57 -7.47
C THR A 128 31.66 -30.70 -8.26
N LEU A 129 31.51 -31.82 -8.98
CA LEU A 129 30.25 -32.15 -9.64
C LEU A 129 29.08 -32.24 -8.63
N GLU A 130 29.31 -32.79 -7.45
CA GLU A 130 28.34 -32.89 -6.37
C GLU A 130 27.85 -31.50 -5.92
N LEU A 131 28.76 -30.52 -5.74
CA LEU A 131 28.40 -29.13 -5.41
C LEU A 131 27.51 -28.54 -6.48
N VAL A 132 27.90 -28.68 -7.76
CA VAL A 132 27.20 -28.12 -8.92
C VAL A 132 25.79 -28.71 -9.04
N GLN A 133 25.65 -30.04 -8.87
CA GLN A 133 24.38 -30.75 -8.94
C GLN A 133 23.45 -30.35 -7.76
N ASN A 134 23.98 -30.31 -6.55
CA ASN A 134 23.20 -29.86 -5.36
C ASN A 134 22.70 -28.42 -5.55
N MET A 135 23.57 -27.52 -5.98
CA MET A 135 23.24 -26.12 -6.27
C MET A 135 22.18 -26.02 -7.36
N SER A 136 22.38 -26.71 -8.50
CA SER A 136 21.40 -26.73 -9.60
C SER A 136 20.03 -27.23 -9.14
N GLY A 137 19.97 -28.29 -8.33
CA GLY A 137 18.72 -28.78 -7.76
C GLY A 137 17.98 -27.75 -6.91
N ARG A 138 18.70 -27.04 -6.01
CA ARG A 138 18.13 -25.96 -5.19
C ARG A 138 17.65 -24.77 -6.03
N ILE A 139 18.40 -24.39 -7.06
CA ILE A 139 18.00 -23.30 -7.96
C ILE A 139 16.76 -23.68 -8.76
N LYS A 140 16.68 -24.91 -9.29
CA LYS A 140 15.48 -25.41 -9.99
C LYS A 140 14.26 -25.34 -9.10
N GLN A 141 14.34 -25.75 -7.83
CA GLN A 141 13.23 -25.64 -6.88
C GLN A 141 12.71 -24.19 -6.75
N VAL A 142 13.60 -23.18 -6.74
CA VAL A 142 13.19 -21.77 -6.70
C VAL A 142 12.50 -21.34 -8.00
N LEU A 143 13.01 -21.77 -9.15
CA LEU A 143 12.46 -21.40 -10.46
C LEU A 143 11.14 -22.10 -10.77
N ASP A 144 10.92 -23.29 -10.22
CA ASP A 144 9.71 -24.09 -10.40
C ASP A 144 8.54 -23.64 -9.53
N ILE A 145 8.74 -22.67 -8.62
CA ILE A 145 7.65 -22.08 -7.84
C ILE A 145 6.70 -21.36 -8.81
N PRO A 146 5.42 -21.79 -8.92
CA PRO A 146 4.44 -21.16 -9.82
C PRO A 146 4.16 -19.71 -9.39
N GLU A 147 4.16 -18.79 -10.35
CA GLU A 147 3.86 -17.38 -10.07
C GLU A 147 2.48 -17.19 -9.46
N GLU A 148 1.50 -17.94 -9.96
CA GLU A 148 0.13 -17.89 -9.44
C GLU A 148 0.06 -18.25 -7.94
N GLN A 149 0.79 -19.25 -7.49
CA GLN A 149 0.86 -19.60 -6.06
C GLN A 149 1.53 -18.50 -5.25
N THR A 150 2.57 -17.87 -5.80
CA THR A 150 3.22 -16.73 -5.15
C THR A 150 2.26 -15.55 -5.02
N PHE A 151 1.49 -15.26 -6.07
CA PHE A 151 0.46 -14.22 -6.06
C PHE A 151 -0.59 -14.45 -4.97
N ILE A 152 -1.15 -15.66 -4.93
CA ILE A 152 -2.15 -16.05 -3.94
C ILE A 152 -1.57 -15.88 -2.53
N ARG A 153 -0.33 -16.33 -2.30
CA ARG A 153 0.30 -16.28 -0.99
C ARG A 153 0.59 -14.86 -0.50
N VAL A 154 1.05 -13.97 -1.39
CA VAL A 154 1.27 -12.56 -1.08
C VAL A 154 -0.04 -11.91 -0.67
N LEU A 155 -1.11 -12.12 -1.47
CA LEU A 155 -2.41 -11.54 -1.20
C LEU A 155 -3.06 -12.12 0.08
N GLU A 156 -2.94 -13.43 0.32
CA GLU A 156 -3.41 -14.04 1.58
C GLU A 156 -2.73 -13.42 2.80
N ASN A 157 -1.42 -13.21 2.74
CA ASN A 157 -0.69 -12.58 3.82
C ASN A 157 -1.16 -11.14 4.06
N THR A 158 -1.34 -10.36 3.00
CA THR A 158 -1.83 -8.98 3.10
C THR A 158 -3.26 -8.94 3.68
N LEU A 159 -4.17 -9.77 3.17
CA LEU A 159 -5.53 -9.88 3.69
C LEU A 159 -5.53 -10.32 5.17
N LYS A 160 -4.71 -11.31 5.52
CA LYS A 160 -4.60 -11.81 6.89
C LYS A 160 -4.13 -10.73 7.87
N GLN A 161 -3.15 -9.93 7.48
CA GLN A 161 -2.64 -8.82 8.31
C GLN A 161 -3.69 -7.70 8.40
N GLU A 162 -4.22 -7.27 7.27
CA GLU A 162 -5.13 -6.13 7.18
C GLU A 162 -6.48 -6.40 7.88
N PHE A 163 -7.00 -7.61 7.83
CA PHE A 163 -8.26 -8.03 8.45
C PHE A 163 -8.06 -8.79 9.77
N SER A 164 -6.86 -8.78 10.37
CA SER A 164 -6.55 -9.51 11.60
C SER A 164 -7.02 -10.98 11.54
N SER A 165 -6.76 -11.63 10.41
CA SER A 165 -7.14 -13.01 10.09
C SER A 165 -8.65 -13.30 9.98
N LYS A 166 -9.51 -12.27 9.99
CA LYS A 166 -10.98 -12.38 9.93
C LYS A 166 -11.54 -11.71 8.67
N VAL A 167 -11.25 -12.27 7.50
CA VAL A 167 -11.66 -11.71 6.20
C VAL A 167 -13.14 -11.95 5.93
N MET A 168 -13.65 -13.16 6.27
CA MET A 168 -15.01 -13.60 6.01
C MET A 168 -16.04 -12.89 6.88
N ASN A 169 -17.26 -12.76 6.36
CA ASN A 169 -18.40 -12.28 7.13
C ASN A 169 -18.72 -13.27 8.25
N PHE A 170 -18.91 -12.76 9.47
CA PHE A 170 -19.18 -13.59 10.65
C PHE A 170 -20.52 -14.34 10.53
N HIS A 171 -21.57 -13.68 9.99
CA HIS A 171 -22.90 -14.28 9.83
C HIS A 171 -22.96 -15.30 8.68
N HIS A 172 -22.06 -15.18 7.70
CA HIS A 172 -21.98 -15.99 6.50
C HIS A 172 -20.63 -16.73 6.39
N SER A 173 -20.05 -17.13 7.51
CA SER A 173 -18.70 -17.74 7.59
C SER A 173 -18.58 -19.08 6.87
N HIS A 174 -19.69 -19.79 6.65
CA HIS A 174 -19.73 -21.08 5.94
C HIS A 174 -19.88 -20.93 4.44
N ASP A 175 -20.29 -19.76 3.97
CA ASP A 175 -20.44 -19.45 2.56
C ASP A 175 -19.07 -19.16 1.91
N ILE A 176 -19.11 -18.97 0.59
CA ILE A 176 -17.91 -18.54 -0.13
C ILE A 176 -17.88 -17.01 -0.15
N GLY A 177 -16.77 -16.43 0.33
CA GLY A 177 -16.50 -15.02 0.14
C GLY A 177 -15.95 -14.76 -1.26
N LYS A 178 -16.25 -13.60 -1.83
CA LYS A 178 -15.74 -13.18 -3.12
C LYS A 178 -15.30 -11.72 -3.08
N ILE A 179 -14.12 -11.48 -3.63
CA ILE A 179 -13.64 -10.15 -3.95
C ILE A 179 -13.37 -10.12 -5.44
N ALA A 180 -13.97 -9.16 -6.16
CA ALA A 180 -13.70 -8.96 -7.58
C ALA A 180 -13.39 -7.49 -7.86
N LEU A 181 -12.35 -7.24 -8.66
CA LEU A 181 -11.97 -5.90 -9.12
C LEU A 181 -11.96 -5.86 -10.63
N GLN A 182 -12.80 -5.01 -11.18
CA GLN A 182 -12.86 -4.74 -12.61
C GLN A 182 -12.13 -3.43 -12.93
N ILE A 183 -11.14 -3.51 -13.82
CA ILE A 183 -10.42 -2.34 -14.35
C ILE A 183 -10.53 -2.41 -15.88
N LYS A 184 -11.24 -1.44 -16.47
CA LYS A 184 -11.58 -1.49 -17.92
C LYS A 184 -12.24 -2.83 -18.28
N ASN A 185 -11.64 -3.60 -19.19
CA ASN A 185 -12.18 -4.88 -19.68
C ASN A 185 -11.60 -6.11 -18.94
N LYS A 186 -10.77 -5.90 -17.90
CA LYS A 186 -10.17 -7.00 -17.15
C LYS A 186 -10.82 -7.09 -15.78
N THR A 187 -11.11 -8.30 -15.32
CA THR A 187 -11.73 -8.56 -14.02
C THR A 187 -10.89 -9.59 -13.25
N LEU A 188 -10.24 -9.15 -12.19
CA LEU A 188 -9.64 -10.02 -11.19
C LEU A 188 -10.77 -10.59 -10.31
N GLN A 189 -10.76 -11.87 -10.01
CA GLN A 189 -11.73 -12.51 -9.10
C GLN A 189 -11.01 -13.42 -8.14
N MET A 190 -11.41 -13.37 -6.87
CA MET A 190 -10.88 -14.20 -5.79
C MET A 190 -12.02 -14.78 -4.98
N TYR A 191 -11.90 -16.06 -4.66
CA TYR A 191 -12.85 -16.78 -3.83
C TYR A 191 -12.19 -17.18 -2.52
N ILE A 192 -12.87 -16.92 -1.42
CA ILE A 192 -12.33 -17.08 -0.06
C ILE A 192 -13.24 -18.06 0.70
N LYS A 193 -12.64 -19.03 1.36
CA LYS A 193 -13.33 -19.95 2.28
C LYS A 193 -12.47 -20.17 3.52
N ASN A 194 -13.10 -20.12 4.69
CA ASN A 194 -12.38 -20.25 5.97
C ASN A 194 -11.20 -19.27 6.09
N ASN A 195 -11.39 -18.01 5.66
CA ASN A 195 -10.37 -16.95 5.63
C ASN A 195 -9.12 -17.26 4.78
N LYS A 196 -9.19 -18.19 3.82
CA LYS A 196 -8.11 -18.53 2.89
C LYS A 196 -8.60 -18.39 1.45
N ILE A 197 -7.74 -17.96 0.55
CA ILE A 197 -8.06 -17.88 -0.88
C ILE A 197 -8.06 -19.32 -1.43
N THR A 198 -9.20 -19.77 -1.93
CA THR A 198 -9.34 -21.09 -2.55
C THR A 198 -9.10 -21.06 -4.04
N GLN A 199 -9.38 -19.92 -4.68
CA GLN A 199 -9.20 -19.73 -6.11
C GLN A 199 -9.02 -18.25 -6.43
N ALA A 200 -8.12 -17.94 -7.36
CA ALA A 200 -7.99 -16.62 -7.97
C ALA A 200 -8.01 -16.76 -9.50
N LYS A 201 -8.63 -15.84 -10.20
CA LYS A 201 -8.74 -15.84 -11.67
C LYS A 201 -8.34 -14.49 -12.23
N ASN A 202 -7.72 -14.51 -13.42
CA ASN A 202 -7.37 -13.32 -14.19
C ASN A 202 -6.50 -12.34 -13.36
N LEU A 203 -5.43 -12.86 -12.78
CA LEU A 203 -4.47 -12.05 -12.04
C LEU A 203 -3.92 -10.92 -12.91
N LEU A 204 -3.88 -9.72 -12.35
CA LEU A 204 -3.46 -8.49 -13.04
C LEU A 204 -2.24 -7.91 -12.34
N GLU A 205 -1.25 -7.50 -13.10
CA GLU A 205 -0.22 -6.62 -12.58
C GLU A 205 -0.75 -5.19 -12.55
N LEU A 206 -0.64 -4.53 -11.41
CA LEU A 206 -1.02 -3.14 -11.23
C LEU A 206 0.21 -2.24 -11.25
N GLN A 207 0.11 -1.12 -11.95
CA GLN A 207 1.21 -0.16 -12.11
C GLN A 207 1.19 0.93 -11.05
N THR A 208 0.08 1.08 -10.32
CA THR A 208 -0.09 2.04 -9.24
C THR A 208 -0.35 1.33 -7.92
N GLN A 209 0.15 1.89 -6.85
CA GLN A 209 -0.14 1.43 -5.48
C GLN A 209 -1.36 2.17 -4.92
N ALA A 210 -1.95 1.61 -3.86
CA ALA A 210 -2.97 2.29 -3.07
C ALA A 210 -2.31 2.95 -1.86
N ILE A 211 -2.59 4.23 -1.65
CA ILE A 211 -2.24 4.93 -0.43
C ILE A 211 -3.48 4.96 0.44
N TYR A 212 -3.36 4.51 1.70
CA TYR A 212 -4.46 4.47 2.65
C TYR A 212 -4.12 5.30 3.89
N LEU A 213 -4.94 6.30 4.16
CA LEU A 213 -4.84 7.18 5.31
C LEU A 213 -6.13 7.05 6.14
N ASP A 214 -6.00 6.52 7.35
CA ASP A 214 -7.08 6.41 8.35
C ASP A 214 -6.79 7.24 9.60
N ASP A 215 -5.52 7.32 10.00
CA ASP A 215 -5.12 7.90 11.26
C ASP A 215 -3.83 8.74 11.12
N PRO A 216 -3.89 10.05 11.40
CA PRO A 216 -2.73 10.92 11.32
C PRO A 216 -1.70 10.69 12.44
N PHE A 217 -2.02 9.92 13.48
CA PHE A 217 -1.05 9.53 14.52
C PHE A 217 0.06 8.61 14.01
N VAL A 218 -0.02 8.14 12.77
CA VAL A 218 1.10 7.45 12.11
C VAL A 218 2.39 8.28 12.13
N LEU A 219 2.31 9.63 12.19
CA LEU A 219 3.49 10.50 12.31
C LEU A 219 4.23 10.32 13.63
N ASP A 220 3.51 10.10 14.74
CA ASP A 220 4.12 9.89 16.06
C ASP A 220 4.92 8.59 16.11
N GLU A 221 4.51 7.60 15.31
CA GLU A 221 5.22 6.31 15.20
C GLU A 221 6.50 6.37 14.37
N LEU A 222 6.72 7.45 13.59
CA LEU A 222 7.96 7.62 12.82
C LEU A 222 9.17 7.92 13.74
N GLU A 223 8.92 8.50 14.91
CA GLU A 223 9.95 8.87 15.88
C GLU A 223 10.28 7.74 16.87
N LEU A 224 9.42 6.69 16.95
CA LEU A 224 9.68 5.57 17.85
C LEU A 224 10.92 4.81 17.37
N LYS A 225 12.02 4.98 18.11
CA LYS A 225 13.24 4.19 17.93
C LYS A 225 12.87 2.73 18.06
N SER A 226 13.21 1.91 17.09
CA SER A 226 13.18 0.45 17.20
C SER A 226 14.21 -0.01 18.23
N GLN A 227 13.98 0.30 19.51
CA GLN A 227 14.80 -0.18 20.61
C GLN A 227 14.41 -1.63 20.91
N GLY A 228 15.06 -2.58 20.26
CA GLY A 228 14.91 -3.97 20.60
C GLY A 228 15.78 -4.88 19.74
N LEU A 229 16.35 -5.90 20.37
CA LEU A 229 17.09 -7.01 19.76
C LEU A 229 16.29 -7.77 18.66
N PHE A 230 15.03 -7.42 18.44
CA PHE A 230 14.11 -8.03 17.46
C PHE A 230 13.61 -7.04 16.39
N GLY A 231 14.23 -5.86 16.25
CA GLY A 231 13.76 -4.75 15.39
C GLY A 231 13.58 -5.13 13.91
N GLU A 232 14.44 -5.98 13.37
CA GLU A 232 14.37 -6.38 11.95
C GLU A 232 13.16 -7.30 11.64
N GLN A 233 12.76 -8.16 12.56
CA GLN A 233 11.59 -9.04 12.34
C GLN A 233 10.25 -8.31 12.45
N MET A 234 10.15 -7.26 13.28
CA MET A 234 8.96 -6.41 13.36
C MET A 234 8.80 -5.51 12.12
N GLN A 235 9.89 -5.01 11.53
CA GLN A 235 9.83 -4.17 10.33
C GLN A 235 9.20 -4.90 9.12
N TYR A 236 9.42 -6.20 8.96
CA TYR A 236 8.82 -6.98 7.87
C TYR A 236 7.30 -7.19 8.04
N SER A 237 6.82 -7.31 9.27
CA SER A 237 5.39 -7.46 9.60
C SER A 237 4.62 -6.16 9.36
N ASP A 238 5.20 -5.02 9.72
CA ASP A 238 4.56 -3.70 9.60
C ASP A 238 4.39 -3.25 8.15
N SER A 239 5.28 -3.67 7.24
CA SER A 239 5.25 -3.24 5.83
C SER A 239 4.04 -3.76 5.04
N VAL A 240 3.32 -4.76 5.54
CA VAL A 240 2.21 -5.42 4.84
C VAL A 240 0.86 -4.77 5.14
N THR A 241 0.73 -4.06 6.26
CA THR A 241 -0.50 -3.31 6.61
C THR A 241 -0.51 -1.93 5.96
N HIS A 242 -1.72 -1.34 5.80
CA HIS A 242 -1.84 0.02 5.26
C HIS A 242 -1.06 1.04 6.10
N ARG A 243 -1.08 0.91 7.44
CA ARG A 243 -0.35 1.80 8.35
C ARG A 243 1.18 1.66 8.20
N GLY A 244 1.68 0.42 8.14
CA GLY A 244 3.10 0.16 7.89
C GLY A 244 3.54 0.61 6.50
N HIS A 245 2.69 0.41 5.49
CA HIS A 245 2.94 0.90 4.13
C HIS A 245 3.05 2.43 4.12
N LEU A 246 2.10 3.15 4.75
CA LEU A 246 2.13 4.60 4.84
C LEU A 246 3.38 5.09 5.56
N LYS A 247 3.80 4.46 6.68
CA LYS A 247 5.07 4.78 7.36
C LYS A 247 6.27 4.69 6.41
N ASN A 248 6.34 3.64 5.60
CA ASN A 248 7.42 3.46 4.63
C ASN A 248 7.44 4.55 3.56
N LEU A 249 6.26 4.96 3.05
CA LEU A 249 6.14 6.07 2.09
C LEU A 249 6.59 7.41 2.70
N LEU A 250 6.24 7.67 3.95
CA LEU A 250 6.62 8.89 4.65
C LEU A 250 8.12 8.95 4.96
N LYS A 251 8.75 7.79 5.25
CA LYS A 251 10.20 7.67 5.49
C LYS A 251 11.04 7.77 4.23
N ALA A 252 10.47 7.48 3.07
CA ALA A 252 11.22 7.49 1.81
C ALA A 252 11.83 8.87 1.53
N GLU A 253 13.11 8.86 1.18
CA GLU A 253 13.80 10.06 0.74
C GLU A 253 13.40 10.42 -0.69
N THR A 254 13.33 11.70 -0.99
CA THR A 254 13.17 12.19 -2.35
C THR A 254 14.44 11.83 -3.14
N THR A 255 14.38 10.76 -3.90
CA THR A 255 15.48 10.37 -4.81
C THR A 255 15.54 11.33 -6.00
N SER A 256 16.04 12.54 -5.75
CA SER A 256 16.26 13.56 -6.78
C SER A 256 17.43 13.26 -7.73
N GLN A 257 17.97 12.05 -7.74
CA GLN A 257 19.17 11.72 -8.50
C GLN A 257 18.89 11.22 -9.94
N ASN A 258 17.62 11.03 -10.32
CA ASN A 258 17.29 10.58 -11.67
C ASN A 258 16.70 11.74 -12.49
N VAL A 259 17.27 11.99 -13.68
CA VAL A 259 16.83 13.04 -14.62
C VAL A 259 15.32 12.89 -14.92
N GLU A 260 14.80 11.68 -15.04
CA GLU A 260 13.38 11.41 -15.26
C GLU A 260 12.51 11.88 -14.09
N THR A 261 12.95 11.68 -12.85
CA THR A 261 12.26 12.15 -11.64
C THR A 261 12.26 13.68 -11.57
N ALA A 262 13.39 14.33 -11.91
CA ALA A 262 13.48 15.77 -11.96
C ALA A 262 12.55 16.38 -13.04
N MET A 263 12.45 15.77 -14.21
CA MET A 263 11.55 16.21 -15.28
C MET A 263 10.07 16.01 -14.88
N LYS A 264 9.73 14.90 -14.25
CA LYS A 264 8.38 14.67 -13.70
C LYS A 264 8.03 15.70 -12.62
N GLN A 265 8.97 16.07 -11.76
CA GLN A 265 8.79 17.13 -10.76
C GLN A 265 8.51 18.48 -11.40
N ILE A 266 9.27 18.89 -12.42
CA ILE A 266 9.07 20.18 -13.11
C ILE A 266 7.67 20.28 -13.74
N VAL A 267 7.18 19.19 -14.36
CA VAL A 267 5.82 19.14 -14.93
C VAL A 267 4.76 19.13 -13.81
N ALA A 268 5.03 18.45 -12.72
CA ALA A 268 4.16 18.40 -11.55
C ALA A 268 4.11 19.74 -10.80
N ASP A 269 5.19 20.52 -10.77
CA ASP A 269 5.31 21.75 -9.98
C ASP A 269 4.18 22.77 -10.22
N THR A 270 3.71 22.89 -11.45
CA THR A 270 2.59 23.80 -11.77
C THR A 270 1.26 23.32 -11.21
N LYS A 271 1.01 22.00 -11.26
CA LYS A 271 -0.19 21.35 -10.69
C LYS A 271 -0.14 21.37 -9.17
N LEU A 272 1.02 21.04 -8.60
CA LEU A 272 1.29 21.04 -7.18
C LEU A 272 1.16 22.41 -6.54
N LYS A 273 1.60 23.48 -7.22
CA LYS A 273 1.61 24.83 -6.67
C LYS A 273 0.26 25.27 -6.11
N LYS A 274 -0.83 24.99 -6.82
CA LYS A 274 -2.19 25.33 -6.35
C LYS A 274 -2.58 24.60 -5.09
N ILE A 275 -2.25 23.29 -5.02
CA ILE A 275 -2.59 22.43 -3.90
C ILE A 275 -1.72 22.80 -2.71
N LEU A 276 -0.41 22.95 -2.91
CA LEU A 276 0.54 23.33 -1.86
C LEU A 276 0.23 24.72 -1.28
N THR A 277 -0.17 25.69 -2.10
CA THR A 277 -0.58 27.02 -1.63
C THR A 277 -1.76 26.90 -0.63
N LYS A 278 -2.71 25.99 -0.90
CA LYS A 278 -3.83 25.76 0.01
C LYS A 278 -3.40 25.03 1.29
N ILE A 279 -2.55 24.04 1.17
CA ILE A 279 -2.00 23.33 2.35
C ILE A 279 -1.22 24.32 3.21
N ASN A 280 -0.31 25.10 2.61
CA ASN A 280 0.53 26.07 3.32
C ASN A 280 -0.27 27.21 3.97
N SER A 281 -1.52 27.48 3.54
CA SER A 281 -2.36 28.48 4.20
C SER A 281 -2.79 28.09 5.63
N VAL A 282 -2.70 26.81 5.97
CA VAL A 282 -3.06 26.29 7.31
C VAL A 282 -1.93 25.50 7.97
N CYS A 283 -0.96 25.04 7.19
CA CYS A 283 0.10 24.15 7.65
C CYS A 283 1.44 24.52 7.00
N ASP A 284 2.21 25.34 7.71
CA ASP A 284 3.57 25.77 7.28
C ASP A 284 4.68 24.85 7.85
N PHE A 285 4.33 23.58 8.06
CA PHE A 285 5.26 22.58 8.52
C PHE A 285 5.95 21.86 7.37
N ASP A 286 7.28 21.69 7.51
CA ASP A 286 8.08 20.82 6.66
C ASP A 286 8.62 19.64 7.47
N MET A 287 8.49 18.44 6.91
CA MET A 287 9.01 17.20 7.50
C MET A 287 10.38 16.91 6.90
N LYS A 288 11.42 16.85 7.76
CA LYS A 288 12.79 16.52 7.36
C LYS A 288 13.35 15.39 8.22
N LYS A 289 14.32 14.66 7.69
CA LYS A 289 15.10 13.72 8.48
C LYS A 289 16.00 14.51 9.42
N ALA A 290 16.14 14.05 10.67
CA ALA A 290 17.03 14.68 11.62
C ALA A 290 18.50 14.57 11.16
N ASP A 291 19.30 15.60 11.44
CA ASP A 291 20.72 15.64 11.06
C ASP A 291 21.59 14.66 11.86
N ASP A 292 21.04 14.02 12.91
CA ASP A 292 21.75 13.02 13.71
C ASP A 292 21.88 11.70 12.93
N ALA A 293 23.09 11.41 12.46
CA ALA A 293 23.43 10.23 11.67
C ALA A 293 23.12 8.88 12.36
N LEU A 294 22.87 8.88 13.66
CA LEU A 294 22.56 7.68 14.46
C LEU A 294 21.04 7.51 14.73
N ALA A 295 20.24 8.54 14.44
CA ALA A 295 18.79 8.51 14.68
C ALA A 295 18.03 8.51 13.35
N ASP A 296 17.36 7.40 13.02
CA ASP A 296 16.39 7.34 11.92
C ASP A 296 15.08 8.02 12.34
N SER A 297 15.20 9.31 12.75
CA SER A 297 14.11 10.13 13.28
C SER A 297 13.79 11.27 12.34
N PHE A 298 12.54 11.76 12.42
CA PHE A 298 12.07 12.90 11.65
C PHE A 298 11.78 14.08 12.55
N VAL A 299 12.03 15.27 12.03
CA VAL A 299 11.75 16.54 12.69
C VAL A 299 10.80 17.36 11.83
N PHE A 300 9.95 18.13 12.50
CA PHE A 300 8.98 19.00 11.87
C PHE A 300 9.39 20.43 12.09
N LEU A 301 9.56 21.17 11.00
CA LEU A 301 10.01 22.56 11.03
C LEU A 301 8.83 23.49 10.77
N GLU A 302 8.58 24.40 11.71
CA GLU A 302 7.72 25.56 11.54
C GLU A 302 8.60 26.82 11.49
N GLY A 303 8.91 27.29 10.29
CA GLY A 303 9.92 28.31 10.09
C GLY A 303 11.30 27.84 10.59
N THR A 304 11.81 28.47 11.66
CA THR A 304 13.08 28.09 12.32
C THR A 304 12.91 27.18 13.54
N HIS A 305 11.66 26.92 13.97
CA HIS A 305 11.38 26.10 15.14
C HIS A 305 11.26 24.62 14.77
N GLN A 306 11.95 23.79 15.54
CA GLN A 306 11.91 22.35 15.41
C GLN A 306 10.97 21.76 16.46
N LEU A 307 10.02 20.93 16.02
CA LEU A 307 9.05 20.26 16.87
C LEU A 307 9.11 18.73 16.65
N SER A 308 8.73 17.99 17.68
CA SER A 308 8.41 16.56 17.53
C SER A 308 6.97 16.38 17.08
N ALA A 309 6.65 15.23 16.46
CA ALA A 309 5.30 14.90 15.99
C ALA A 309 4.26 15.01 17.12
N GLU A 310 4.59 14.58 18.31
CA GLU A 310 3.70 14.59 19.49
C GLU A 310 3.21 16.01 19.85
N ASN A 311 4.01 17.04 19.56
CA ASN A 311 3.67 18.45 19.86
C ASN A 311 2.85 19.12 18.76
N ILE A 312 2.54 18.43 17.68
CA ILE A 312 1.73 18.93 16.55
C ILE A 312 0.28 18.54 16.74
N SER A 313 -0.65 19.48 16.53
CA SER A 313 -2.06 19.17 16.61
C SER A 313 -2.47 18.10 15.57
N THR A 314 -3.38 17.20 15.95
CA THR A 314 -3.77 16.06 15.11
C THR A 314 -4.29 16.47 13.74
N GLY A 315 -5.06 17.58 13.68
CA GLY A 315 -5.55 18.10 12.40
C GLY A 315 -4.43 18.55 11.46
N LEU A 316 -3.35 19.14 11.98
CA LEU A 316 -2.21 19.54 11.16
C LEU A 316 -1.42 18.33 10.65
N LYS A 317 -1.36 17.24 11.43
CA LYS A 317 -0.71 15.99 11.00
C LYS A 317 -1.28 15.46 9.69
N THR A 318 -2.60 15.54 9.48
CA THR A 318 -3.25 15.14 8.24
C THR A 318 -2.74 15.95 7.03
N PHE A 319 -2.58 17.26 7.20
CA PHE A 319 -2.02 18.12 6.13
C PHE A 319 -0.53 17.87 5.90
N ILE A 320 0.25 17.60 6.95
CA ILE A 320 1.68 17.25 6.83
C ILE A 320 1.86 15.95 6.06
N ILE A 321 1.07 14.91 6.36
CA ILE A 321 1.09 13.64 5.63
C ILE A 321 0.82 13.88 4.15
N LEU A 322 -0.25 14.62 3.82
CA LEU A 322 -0.62 14.90 2.46
C LEU A 322 0.47 15.72 1.74
N LYS A 323 1.03 16.73 2.40
CA LYS A 323 2.15 17.54 1.90
C LYS A 323 3.38 16.68 1.60
N ARG A 324 3.75 15.77 2.53
CA ARG A 324 4.88 14.86 2.36
C ARG A 324 4.68 13.92 1.17
N LEU A 325 3.51 13.30 1.06
CA LEU A 325 3.18 12.39 -0.06
C LEU A 325 3.19 13.11 -1.43
N LEU A 326 2.81 14.39 -1.46
CA LEU A 326 2.93 15.23 -2.66
C LEU A 326 4.39 15.48 -3.02
N TYR A 327 5.21 15.92 -2.05
CA TYR A 327 6.63 16.21 -2.29
C TYR A 327 7.47 14.98 -2.66
N THR A 328 7.12 13.81 -2.13
CA THR A 328 7.80 12.55 -2.45
C THR A 328 7.31 11.93 -3.76
N GLY A 329 6.26 12.51 -4.39
CA GLY A 329 5.73 12.05 -5.67
C GLY A 329 4.89 10.76 -5.58
N TYR A 330 4.50 10.33 -4.38
CA TYR A 330 3.65 9.14 -4.21
C TYR A 330 2.19 9.39 -4.59
N LEU A 331 1.72 10.64 -4.55
CA LEU A 331 0.43 11.01 -5.14
C LEU A 331 0.62 11.22 -6.63
N GLU A 332 0.54 10.14 -7.38
CA GLU A 332 0.82 10.08 -8.82
C GLU A 332 -0.45 10.17 -9.68
N GLU A 333 -0.26 10.41 -10.98
CA GLU A 333 -1.36 10.45 -11.94
C GLU A 333 -2.08 9.09 -12.00
N ASN A 334 -3.42 9.12 -11.96
CA ASN A 334 -4.30 7.96 -11.92
C ASN A 334 -4.07 7.01 -10.73
N GLY A 335 -3.35 7.43 -9.69
CA GLY A 335 -3.13 6.68 -8.46
C GLY A 335 -4.42 6.46 -7.67
N LEU A 336 -4.38 5.55 -6.70
CA LEU A 336 -5.50 5.27 -5.78
C LEU A 336 -5.18 5.83 -4.39
N LEU A 337 -6.04 6.76 -3.93
CA LEU A 337 -6.00 7.31 -2.57
C LEU A 337 -7.25 6.87 -1.80
N ILE A 338 -7.05 6.26 -0.65
CA ILE A 338 -8.11 5.82 0.25
C ILE A 338 -8.02 6.69 1.52
N LEU A 339 -9.09 7.37 1.84
CA LEU A 339 -9.22 8.26 2.99
C LEU A 339 -10.35 7.74 3.88
N ASP A 340 -10.01 7.20 5.04
CA ASP A 340 -10.99 6.62 5.96
C ASP A 340 -11.27 7.61 7.09
N GLU A 341 -12.44 8.26 7.04
CA GLU A 341 -12.90 9.29 7.97
C GLU A 341 -11.86 10.43 8.20
N PRO A 342 -11.30 11.02 7.13
CA PRO A 342 -10.19 11.98 7.25
C PRO A 342 -10.58 13.27 7.99
N GLU A 343 -11.86 13.53 8.16
CA GLU A 343 -12.40 14.71 8.83
C GLU A 343 -12.42 14.62 10.36
N VAL A 344 -12.23 13.45 10.96
CA VAL A 344 -12.44 13.19 12.40
C VAL A 344 -11.67 14.16 13.30
N HIS A 345 -10.45 14.50 12.92
CA HIS A 345 -9.60 15.40 13.70
C HIS A 345 -9.54 16.83 13.16
N LEU A 346 -10.37 17.17 12.17
CA LEU A 346 -10.36 18.48 11.52
C LEU A 346 -11.47 19.39 12.08
N HIS A 347 -11.09 20.63 12.41
CA HIS A 347 -12.07 21.69 12.66
C HIS A 347 -12.95 21.89 11.40
N PRO A 348 -14.25 22.23 11.51
CA PRO A 348 -15.16 22.37 10.36
C PRO A 348 -14.62 23.22 9.21
N GLN A 349 -13.91 24.31 9.48
CA GLN A 349 -13.24 25.11 8.44
C GLN A 349 -12.16 24.34 7.71
N TRP A 350 -11.40 23.50 8.42
CA TRP A 350 -10.36 22.66 7.83
C TRP A 350 -10.93 21.48 7.07
N GLN A 351 -12.09 20.96 7.48
CA GLN A 351 -12.81 19.95 6.69
C GLN A 351 -13.17 20.50 5.30
N ILE A 352 -13.66 21.75 5.23
CA ILE A 352 -14.01 22.41 3.97
C ILE A 352 -12.77 22.58 3.09
N LEU A 353 -11.65 23.06 3.66
CA LEU A 353 -10.40 23.23 2.94
C LEU A 353 -9.84 21.89 2.47
N PHE A 354 -9.86 20.86 3.34
CA PHE A 354 -9.37 19.53 3.01
C PHE A 354 -10.18 18.91 1.86
N ALA A 355 -11.52 19.08 1.88
CA ALA A 355 -12.38 18.68 0.78
C ALA A 355 -12.00 19.36 -0.55
N GLU A 356 -11.69 20.67 -0.53
CA GLU A 356 -11.23 21.39 -1.72
C GLU A 356 -9.91 20.83 -2.24
N ILE A 357 -8.96 20.50 -1.35
CA ILE A 357 -7.68 19.87 -1.71
C ILE A 357 -7.90 18.51 -2.37
N ILE A 358 -8.78 17.66 -1.81
CA ILE A 358 -9.12 16.34 -2.37
C ILE A 358 -9.71 16.46 -3.77
N VAL A 359 -10.59 17.42 -3.99
CA VAL A 359 -11.17 17.70 -5.31
C VAL A 359 -10.09 18.17 -6.30
N LEU A 360 -9.16 19.00 -5.86
CA LEU A 360 -8.04 19.43 -6.69
C LEU A 360 -7.08 18.29 -7.02
N LEU A 361 -6.81 17.37 -6.08
CA LEU A 361 -6.02 16.16 -6.35
C LEU A 361 -6.65 15.33 -7.48
N GLN A 362 -7.96 15.11 -7.43
CA GLN A 362 -8.66 14.41 -8.50
C GLN A 362 -8.57 15.16 -9.82
N LYS A 363 -8.80 16.49 -9.80
CA LYS A 363 -8.80 17.31 -11.01
C LYS A 363 -7.43 17.36 -11.71
N GLU A 364 -6.36 17.59 -10.94
CA GLU A 364 -5.02 17.85 -11.48
C GLU A 364 -4.26 16.54 -11.79
N PHE A 365 -4.49 15.47 -11.01
CA PHE A 365 -3.78 14.18 -11.17
C PHE A 365 -4.66 13.05 -11.72
N GLY A 366 -5.97 13.27 -11.89
CA GLY A 366 -6.87 12.22 -12.35
C GLY A 366 -7.01 11.04 -11.39
N MET A 367 -6.65 11.23 -10.11
CA MET A 367 -6.62 10.17 -9.10
C MET A 367 -8.00 9.53 -8.90
N HIS A 368 -8.00 8.25 -8.59
CA HIS A 368 -9.15 7.57 -8.00
C HIS A 368 -9.11 7.73 -6.50
N ILE A 369 -10.12 8.37 -5.92
CA ILE A 369 -10.17 8.68 -4.50
C ILE A 369 -11.40 8.01 -3.90
N LEU A 370 -11.17 7.02 -3.01
CA LEU A 370 -12.21 6.48 -2.15
C LEU A 370 -12.14 7.21 -0.82
N LEU A 371 -13.25 7.83 -0.41
CA LEU A 371 -13.35 8.42 0.91
C LEU A 371 -14.55 7.85 1.67
N THR A 372 -14.37 7.60 2.96
CA THR A 372 -15.46 7.30 3.87
C THR A 372 -15.69 8.52 4.77
N THR A 373 -16.92 8.78 5.13
CA THR A 373 -17.24 9.93 5.99
C THR A 373 -18.56 9.76 6.75
N HIS A 374 -18.65 10.40 7.89
CA HIS A 374 -19.90 10.62 8.61
C HIS A 374 -20.17 12.12 8.84
N SER A 375 -19.36 13.02 8.24
CA SER A 375 -19.53 14.47 8.32
C SER A 375 -20.38 15.02 7.18
N PRO A 376 -21.56 15.60 7.47
CA PRO A 376 -22.34 16.28 6.45
C PRO A 376 -21.62 17.50 5.87
N TYR A 377 -20.78 18.18 6.67
CA TYR A 377 -20.00 19.33 6.22
C TYR A 377 -18.93 18.94 5.19
N PHE A 378 -18.20 17.88 5.48
CA PHE A 378 -17.16 17.39 4.59
C PHE A 378 -17.74 16.90 3.27
N LEU A 379 -18.81 16.09 3.33
CA LEU A 379 -19.51 15.62 2.14
C LEU A 379 -20.06 16.78 1.29
N ARG A 380 -20.69 17.76 1.94
CA ARG A 380 -21.21 18.94 1.23
C ARG A 380 -20.11 19.74 0.56
N ALA A 381 -18.96 19.87 1.21
CA ALA A 381 -17.81 20.55 0.62
C ALA A 381 -17.28 19.80 -0.62
N ILE A 382 -17.21 18.46 -0.60
CA ILE A 382 -16.87 17.66 -1.77
C ILE A 382 -17.84 17.93 -2.92
N GLU A 383 -19.16 17.92 -2.70
CA GLU A 383 -20.17 18.24 -3.73
C GLU A 383 -19.97 19.63 -4.33
N VAL A 384 -19.85 20.65 -3.46
CA VAL A 384 -19.71 22.05 -3.88
C VAL A 384 -18.45 22.27 -4.70
N TYR A 385 -17.31 21.76 -4.21
CA TYR A 385 -16.05 21.94 -4.91
C TYR A 385 -15.95 21.09 -6.19
N SER A 386 -16.55 19.90 -6.21
CA SER A 386 -16.62 19.10 -7.45
C SER A 386 -17.41 19.82 -8.54
N ALA A 387 -18.52 20.47 -8.18
CA ALA A 387 -19.27 21.32 -9.11
C ALA A 387 -18.46 22.55 -9.54
N LYS A 388 -17.83 23.27 -8.59
CA LYS A 388 -16.98 24.45 -8.87
C LYS A 388 -15.83 24.15 -9.82
N TYR A 389 -15.21 22.98 -9.68
CA TYR A 389 -14.06 22.57 -10.48
C TYR A 389 -14.43 21.71 -11.71
N HIS A 390 -15.72 21.54 -12.00
CA HIS A 390 -16.26 20.82 -13.16
C HIS A 390 -15.85 19.35 -13.23
N ILE A 391 -15.88 18.66 -12.09
CA ILE A 391 -15.63 17.20 -11.99
C ILE A 391 -16.79 16.46 -11.31
N ALA A 392 -17.96 17.06 -11.17
CA ALA A 392 -19.11 16.44 -10.51
C ALA A 392 -19.56 15.14 -11.20
N ASP A 393 -19.39 15.03 -12.51
CA ASP A 393 -19.64 13.84 -13.33
C ASP A 393 -18.72 12.66 -12.99
N LYS A 394 -17.56 12.95 -12.35
CA LYS A 394 -16.60 11.95 -11.86
C LYS A 394 -16.79 11.60 -10.39
N CYS A 395 -17.88 12.05 -9.78
CA CYS A 395 -18.17 11.78 -8.37
C CYS A 395 -19.28 10.73 -8.23
N LYS A 396 -19.10 9.81 -7.29
CA LYS A 396 -20.07 8.80 -6.88
C LYS A 396 -20.32 8.88 -5.40
N TYR A 397 -21.57 8.70 -4.99
CA TYR A 397 -21.99 8.78 -3.58
C TYR A 397 -22.77 7.55 -3.20
N TYR A 398 -22.34 6.89 -2.14
CA TYR A 398 -22.95 5.68 -1.59
C TYR A 398 -23.40 5.92 -0.16
N LEU A 399 -24.58 5.43 0.17
CA LEU A 399 -25.08 5.38 1.53
C LEU A 399 -24.85 3.96 2.08
N ALA A 400 -24.03 3.86 3.13
CA ALA A 400 -23.82 2.62 3.86
C ALA A 400 -24.82 2.49 5.00
N ASP A 401 -25.46 1.32 5.11
CA ASP A 401 -26.44 1.03 6.16
C ASP A 401 -26.36 -0.44 6.60
N ILE A 402 -27.04 -0.79 7.70
CA ILE A 402 -27.16 -2.15 8.22
C ILE A 402 -28.60 -2.62 8.05
N LYS A 403 -28.76 -3.83 7.50
CA LYS A 403 -30.02 -4.53 7.42
C LYS A 403 -29.83 -5.97 7.86
N ASN A 404 -30.58 -6.40 8.88
CA ASN A 404 -30.48 -7.76 9.45
C ASN A 404 -29.06 -8.16 9.92
N GLY A 405 -28.27 -7.18 10.38
CA GLY A 405 -26.87 -7.40 10.81
C GLY A 405 -25.82 -7.27 9.71
N ASP A 406 -26.21 -7.27 8.44
CA ASP A 406 -25.32 -7.15 7.29
C ASP A 406 -25.26 -5.71 6.77
N ALA A 407 -24.07 -5.32 6.30
CA ALA A 407 -23.86 -4.05 5.65
C ALA A 407 -24.27 -4.11 4.18
N PHE A 408 -24.95 -3.08 3.72
CA PHE A 408 -25.26 -2.84 2.32
C PHE A 408 -24.97 -1.41 1.92
N PHE A 409 -24.79 -1.17 0.62
CA PHE A 409 -24.43 0.13 0.07
C PHE A 409 -25.37 0.48 -1.07
N GLU A 410 -26.06 1.61 -0.95
CA GLU A 410 -26.96 2.13 -1.97
C GLU A 410 -26.23 3.21 -2.78
N ASP A 411 -26.22 3.13 -4.10
CA ASP A 411 -25.79 4.25 -4.95
C ASP A 411 -26.85 5.37 -4.87
N VAL A 412 -26.49 6.46 -4.25
CA VAL A 412 -27.33 7.63 -4.07
C VAL A 412 -26.79 8.86 -4.78
N THR A 413 -25.99 8.66 -5.82
CA THR A 413 -25.34 9.73 -6.58
C THR A 413 -26.32 10.78 -7.08
N THR A 414 -27.53 10.39 -7.47
CA THR A 414 -28.60 11.30 -7.89
C THR A 414 -29.55 11.73 -6.75
N GLN A 415 -29.35 11.22 -5.55
CA GLN A 415 -30.24 11.40 -4.40
C GLN A 415 -29.42 11.57 -3.10
N THR A 416 -28.38 12.41 -3.13
CA THR A 416 -27.49 12.64 -1.97
C THR A 416 -28.22 13.16 -0.73
N ASN A 417 -29.41 13.74 -0.90
CA ASN A 417 -30.28 14.11 0.21
C ASN A 417 -30.60 12.96 1.17
N LYS A 418 -30.58 11.69 0.71
CA LYS A 418 -30.76 10.53 1.59
C LYS A 418 -29.63 10.43 2.63
N ILE A 419 -28.39 10.74 2.23
CA ILE A 419 -27.25 10.78 3.14
C ILE A 419 -27.45 11.85 4.21
N TYR A 420 -27.76 13.08 3.78
CA TYR A 420 -27.95 14.19 4.72
C TYR A 420 -29.08 13.92 5.71
N LYS A 421 -30.22 13.39 5.21
CA LYS A 421 -31.34 13.02 6.08
C LYS A 421 -30.91 12.04 7.18
N LYS A 422 -30.10 11.03 6.82
CA LYS A 422 -29.59 10.04 7.79
C LYS A 422 -28.60 10.65 8.78
N LEU A 423 -27.64 11.45 8.31
CA LEU A 423 -26.60 12.05 9.15
C LEU A 423 -27.15 13.13 10.10
N VAL A 424 -28.24 13.82 9.73
CA VAL A 424 -28.85 14.87 10.54
C VAL A 424 -29.94 14.34 11.47
N LEU A 425 -30.47 13.14 11.27
CA LEU A 425 -31.53 12.52 12.07
C LEU A 425 -31.26 12.54 13.58
N PRO A 426 -30.07 12.28 14.11
CA PRO A 426 -29.80 12.40 15.54
C PRO A 426 -30.05 13.80 16.10
N PHE A 427 -29.73 14.84 15.32
CA PHE A 427 -30.00 16.23 15.73
C PHE A 427 -31.50 16.57 15.72
N GLU A 428 -32.24 16.09 14.73
CA GLU A 428 -33.69 16.24 14.69
C GLU A 428 -34.37 15.55 15.89
N ASN A 429 -33.92 14.34 16.23
CA ASN A 429 -34.42 13.63 17.41
C ASN A 429 -34.15 14.39 18.70
N LEU A 430 -32.94 14.96 18.84
CA LEU A 430 -32.60 15.80 20.00
C LEU A 430 -33.52 17.03 20.10
N GLN A 431 -33.83 17.69 18.99
CA GLN A 431 -34.79 18.81 19.00
C GLN A 431 -36.20 18.37 19.42
N ARG A 432 -36.67 17.21 18.96
CA ARG A 432 -37.99 16.67 19.37
C ARG A 432 -38.07 16.43 20.88
N THR A 433 -36.97 15.95 21.50
CA THR A 433 -36.92 15.76 22.96
C THR A 433 -37.17 17.08 23.71
N ILE A 434 -36.61 18.20 23.25
CA ILE A 434 -36.82 19.53 23.85
C ILE A 434 -38.29 19.97 23.74
N TYR A 435 -38.98 19.61 22.66
CA TYR A 435 -40.38 20.03 22.45
C TYR A 435 -41.41 19.04 23.02
N SER A 436 -41.01 17.80 23.37
CA SER A 436 -41.88 16.82 24.00
C SER A 436 -42.03 17.00 25.50
N GLU A 437 -41.19 17.81 26.14
CA GLU A 437 -41.25 18.17 27.58
C GLU A 437 -42.01 19.46 27.84
N LYS A 438 -42.59 20.07 26.80
CA LYS A 438 -43.54 21.22 26.92
C LYS A 438 -44.95 20.79 26.60
#